data_cf0cd5f14ace8d66f4d866d2296ee85f
#
_entry.id   cf0cd5f14ace8d66f4d866d2296ee85f
#
_cell.length_a   1.000
_cell.length_b   1.000
_cell.length_c   1.000
_cell.angle_alpha   90.00
_cell.angle_beta   90.00
_cell.angle_gamma   90.00
#
_symmetry.space_group_name_H-M   'P 1'
#
loop_
_entity.id
_entity.type
_entity.pdbx_description
1 polymer ?
#
loop_
_entity_poly.entity_id
_entity_poly.type
_entity_poly.pdbx_seq_one_letter_code
_entity_poly.pdbx_strand_id
1 'polypeptide(L)'
;IIVFFLVPIFAQGSYLNKPFPTIEGISLSGNDVTFPDVVIGKPTVLAVAFRQKAQKCINSWVVDELLIKYEINKSINYYEIPMLGGQYTMARNWIDGGMRGGVPKFLHDYTVTYYGPLRSYFNSLDISAKGDCYMYILDSEGIVRGRFNGYSTEQNLNKMYNLIDSLNE
;
A
#
# COMPACT_ATOMS: atom_id res chain seq x y z
N ILE A 1 -19.19 34.34 28.37
CA ILE A 1 -19.05 32.85 28.43
C ILE A 1 -18.39 32.44 27.13
N ILE A 2 -17.11 32.08 27.20
CA ILE A 2 -16.37 31.57 26.02
C ILE A 2 -16.53 30.06 26.04
N VAL A 3 -17.28 29.52 25.07
CA VAL A 3 -17.44 28.08 24.88
C VAL A 3 -16.25 27.59 24.05
N PHE A 4 -15.28 26.92 24.68
CA PHE A 4 -14.24 26.18 23.98
C PHE A 4 -14.86 24.92 23.39
N PHE A 5 -15.01 24.86 22.07
CA PHE A 5 -15.24 23.61 21.38
C PHE A 5 -13.94 22.78 21.44
N LEU A 6 -13.94 21.76 22.30
CA LEU A 6 -12.95 20.70 22.27
C LEU A 6 -13.19 19.89 20.97
N VAL A 7 -12.44 20.24 19.92
CA VAL A 7 -12.34 19.38 18.75
C VAL A 7 -11.58 18.12 19.21
N PRO A 8 -12.16 16.93 19.09
CA PRO A 8 -11.44 15.70 19.44
C PRO A 8 -10.22 15.60 18.52
N ILE A 9 -9.02 15.68 19.10
CA ILE A 9 -7.77 15.37 18.43
C ILE A 9 -7.81 13.86 18.25
N PHE A 10 -8.32 13.39 17.11
CA PHE A 10 -8.06 12.02 16.67
C PHE A 10 -6.54 11.91 16.53
N ALA A 11 -5.93 10.98 17.25
CA ALA A 11 -4.50 10.70 17.12
C ALA A 11 -4.24 10.32 15.65
N GLN A 12 -3.71 11.29 14.89
CA GLN A 12 -3.32 11.04 13.50
C GLN A 12 -2.15 10.06 13.55
N GLY A 13 -2.22 8.98 12.79
CA GLY A 13 -1.14 8.01 12.69
C GLY A 13 0.18 8.72 12.35
N SER A 14 1.27 8.24 12.92
CA SER A 14 2.61 8.87 12.78
C SER A 14 3.09 9.00 11.33
N TYR A 15 2.47 8.27 10.40
CA TYR A 15 2.75 8.24 8.95
C TYR A 15 2.05 9.35 8.16
N LEU A 16 0.94 9.92 8.66
CA LEU A 16 0.10 10.85 7.89
C LEU A 16 0.84 12.16 7.62
N ASN A 17 0.72 12.68 6.39
CA ASN A 17 1.39 13.87 5.89
C ASN A 17 2.94 13.80 5.95
N LYS A 18 3.49 12.59 5.90
CA LYS A 18 4.92 12.33 5.78
C LYS A 18 5.24 11.55 4.52
N PRO A 19 6.47 11.66 4.01
CA PRO A 19 6.92 10.78 2.93
C PRO A 19 6.74 9.30 3.30
N PHE A 20 6.30 8.50 2.35
CA PHE A 20 6.30 7.05 2.53
C PHE A 20 7.74 6.58 2.76
N PRO A 21 8.00 5.65 3.71
CA PRO A 21 9.37 5.23 4.00
C PRO A 21 10.01 4.55 2.80
N THR A 22 11.31 4.74 2.64
CA THR A 22 12.06 4.07 1.58
C THR A 22 11.98 2.56 1.73
N ILE A 23 11.51 1.89 0.68
CA ILE A 23 11.47 0.43 0.55
C ILE A 23 12.14 0.06 -0.76
N GLU A 24 13.23 -0.69 -0.69
CA GLU A 24 13.92 -1.26 -1.85
C GLU A 24 13.47 -2.71 -2.01
N GLY A 25 12.88 -3.03 -3.14
CA GLY A 25 12.34 -4.36 -3.44
C GLY A 25 12.63 -4.79 -4.87
N ILE A 26 12.20 -6.00 -5.22
CA ILE A 26 12.27 -6.50 -6.59
C ILE A 26 10.87 -6.87 -7.03
N SER A 27 10.46 -6.40 -8.21
CA SER A 27 9.19 -6.79 -8.81
C SER A 27 9.16 -8.26 -9.18
N LEU A 28 7.98 -8.86 -9.33
CA LEU A 28 7.87 -10.24 -9.82
C LEU A 28 8.40 -10.41 -11.25
N SER A 29 8.52 -9.32 -12.03
CA SER A 29 9.19 -9.29 -13.34
C SER A 29 10.72 -9.24 -13.23
N GLY A 30 11.28 -9.03 -12.03
CA GLY A 30 12.72 -9.02 -11.79
C GLY A 30 13.38 -7.64 -11.82
N ASN A 31 12.61 -6.56 -11.84
CA ASN A 31 13.13 -5.19 -11.83
C ASN A 31 13.33 -4.69 -10.39
N ASP A 32 14.44 -3.98 -10.14
CA ASP A 32 14.64 -3.25 -8.89
C ASP A 32 13.66 -2.08 -8.81
N VAL A 33 13.05 -1.89 -7.63
CA VAL A 33 12.04 -0.85 -7.39
C VAL A 33 12.31 -0.19 -6.05
N THR A 34 12.38 1.14 -6.04
CA THR A 34 12.54 1.94 -4.82
C THR A 34 11.32 2.82 -4.61
N PHE A 35 10.64 2.65 -3.46
CA PHE A 35 9.59 3.55 -3.01
C PHE A 35 10.18 4.64 -2.12
N PRO A 36 9.63 5.88 -2.13
CA PRO A 36 8.53 6.35 -2.98
C PRO A 36 8.95 6.77 -4.39
N ASP A 37 10.21 6.67 -4.80
CA ASP A 37 10.74 7.25 -6.05
C ASP A 37 9.93 6.81 -7.28
N VAL A 38 9.57 5.51 -7.35
CA VAL A 38 8.84 4.94 -8.50
C VAL A 38 7.41 5.48 -8.64
N VAL A 39 6.86 6.10 -7.60
CA VAL A 39 5.46 6.58 -7.59
C VAL A 39 5.33 8.09 -7.74
N ILE A 40 6.44 8.81 -7.80
CA ILE A 40 6.44 10.26 -7.98
C ILE A 40 5.77 10.64 -9.30
N GLY A 41 4.93 11.67 -9.27
CA GLY A 41 4.23 12.22 -10.43
C GLY A 41 2.76 11.83 -10.54
N LYS A 42 2.28 10.84 -9.78
CA LYS A 42 0.86 10.43 -9.78
C LYS A 42 0.41 10.00 -8.39
N PRO A 43 -0.86 10.25 -8.03
CA PRO A 43 -1.44 9.63 -6.86
C PRO A 43 -1.30 8.11 -6.93
N THR A 44 -1.05 7.49 -5.79
CA THR A 44 -0.69 6.07 -5.73
C THR A 44 -1.45 5.35 -4.62
N VAL A 45 -1.93 4.17 -4.93
CA VAL A 45 -2.45 3.20 -3.96
C VAL A 45 -1.38 2.14 -3.73
N LEU A 46 -0.86 2.03 -2.49
CA LEU A 46 0.08 0.99 -2.08
C LEU A 46 -0.61 -0.01 -1.17
N ALA A 47 -0.75 -1.25 -1.62
CA ALA A 47 -1.24 -2.36 -0.80
C ALA A 47 -0.06 -3.05 -0.11
N VAL A 48 0.04 -2.92 1.21
CA VAL A 48 1.13 -3.52 2.02
C VAL A 48 0.60 -4.71 2.80
N ALA A 49 1.29 -5.85 2.72
CA ALA A 49 0.94 -7.07 3.45
C ALA A 49 2.17 -7.80 3.97
N PHE A 50 2.00 -8.53 5.09
CA PHE A 50 3.08 -9.26 5.77
C PHE A 50 2.88 -10.77 5.79
N ARG A 51 1.75 -11.25 5.27
CA ARG A 51 1.40 -12.68 5.23
C ARG A 51 0.51 -12.98 4.03
N GLN A 52 0.66 -14.16 3.47
CA GLN A 52 -0.15 -14.64 2.34
C GLN A 52 -1.67 -14.57 2.60
N LYS A 53 -2.11 -14.82 3.84
CA LYS A 53 -3.55 -14.74 4.19
C LYS A 53 -4.14 -13.34 4.00
N ALA A 54 -3.33 -12.28 3.98
CA ALA A 54 -3.77 -10.92 3.74
C ALA A 54 -4.18 -10.67 2.27
N GLN A 55 -3.87 -11.58 1.33
CA GLN A 55 -4.27 -11.43 -0.08
C GLN A 55 -5.79 -11.28 -0.25
N LYS A 56 -6.57 -12.07 0.50
CA LYS A 56 -8.05 -11.92 0.46
C LYS A 56 -8.52 -10.55 0.93
N CYS A 57 -7.79 -9.97 1.88
CA CYS A 57 -8.03 -8.62 2.37
C CYS A 57 -7.70 -7.60 1.27
N ILE A 58 -6.53 -7.68 0.63
CA ILE A 58 -6.16 -6.82 -0.51
C ILE A 58 -7.21 -6.92 -1.62
N ASN A 59 -7.60 -8.13 -1.99
CA ASN A 59 -8.57 -8.36 -3.05
C ASN A 59 -9.94 -7.69 -2.77
N SER A 60 -10.30 -7.49 -1.51
CA SER A 60 -11.54 -6.78 -1.17
C SER A 60 -11.49 -5.28 -1.48
N TRP A 61 -10.29 -4.69 -1.58
CA TRP A 61 -10.07 -3.28 -1.92
C TRP A 61 -9.84 -3.08 -3.42
N VAL A 62 -9.18 -4.05 -4.04
CA VAL A 62 -8.87 -4.04 -5.48
C VAL A 62 -9.99 -4.76 -6.21
N VAL A 63 -11.17 -4.14 -6.18
CA VAL A 63 -12.29 -4.59 -6.99
C VAL A 63 -12.09 -4.12 -8.43
N ASP A 64 -12.71 -4.80 -9.38
CA ASP A 64 -12.64 -4.45 -10.81
C ASP A 64 -12.91 -2.95 -11.06
N GLU A 65 -13.74 -2.32 -10.23
CA GLU A 65 -14.03 -0.88 -10.30
C GLU A 65 -12.79 0.00 -10.11
N LEU A 66 -11.87 -0.34 -9.18
CA LEU A 66 -10.63 0.41 -9.01
C LEU A 66 -9.74 0.31 -10.25
N LEU A 67 -9.62 -0.90 -10.79
CA LEU A 67 -8.82 -1.16 -11.99
C LEU A 67 -9.39 -0.46 -13.23
N ILE A 68 -10.72 -0.41 -13.37
CA ILE A 68 -11.42 0.17 -14.50
C ILE A 68 -11.56 1.69 -14.35
N LYS A 69 -12.03 2.16 -13.18
CA LYS A 69 -12.34 3.59 -12.95
C LYS A 69 -11.12 4.47 -13.12
N TYR A 70 -9.95 4.05 -12.62
CA TYR A 70 -8.74 4.87 -12.63
C TYR A 70 -7.76 4.51 -13.73
N GLU A 71 -8.11 3.57 -14.62
CA GLU A 71 -7.15 3.09 -15.61
C GLU A 71 -5.77 2.93 -14.98
N ILE A 72 -5.67 1.98 -14.02
CA ILE A 72 -4.47 1.80 -13.19
C ILE A 72 -3.21 1.90 -14.04
N ASN A 73 -2.24 2.65 -13.50
CA ASN A 73 -0.97 3.04 -14.11
C ASN A 73 -1.07 4.05 -15.26
N LYS A 74 -2.27 4.51 -15.64
CA LYS A 74 -2.45 5.71 -16.47
C LYS A 74 -2.78 6.92 -15.61
N SER A 75 -3.89 6.89 -14.85
CA SER A 75 -4.32 8.01 -14.00
C SER A 75 -3.74 7.96 -12.60
N ILE A 76 -3.63 6.76 -12.01
CA ILE A 76 -3.00 6.53 -10.71
C ILE A 76 -2.03 5.35 -10.81
N ASN A 77 -1.07 5.30 -9.90
CA ASN A 77 -0.25 4.11 -9.72
C ASN A 77 -0.92 3.15 -8.72
N TYR A 78 -0.73 1.86 -8.93
CA TYR A 78 -1.08 0.81 -7.99
C TYR A 78 0.10 -0.14 -7.81
N TYR A 79 0.46 -0.43 -6.56
CA TYR A 79 1.46 -1.43 -6.24
C TYR A 79 1.03 -2.29 -5.07
N GLU A 80 1.39 -3.57 -5.12
CA GLU A 80 1.36 -4.48 -3.97
C GLU A 80 2.78 -4.68 -3.45
N ILE A 81 2.94 -4.57 -2.12
CA ILE A 81 4.24 -4.75 -1.47
C ILE A 81 4.13 -5.87 -0.42
N PRO A 82 4.31 -7.13 -0.82
CA PRO A 82 4.51 -8.21 0.13
C PRO A 82 5.82 -8.01 0.89
N MET A 83 5.74 -7.73 2.20
CA MET A 83 6.90 -7.49 3.06
C MET A 83 7.21 -8.73 3.90
N LEU A 84 8.31 -9.40 3.59
CA LEU A 84 8.77 -10.61 4.25
C LEU A 84 9.98 -10.33 5.15
N GLY A 85 10.02 -10.98 6.30
CA GLY A 85 11.16 -10.89 7.21
C GLY A 85 12.44 -11.45 6.59
N GLY A 86 13.61 -10.94 7.02
CA GLY A 86 14.91 -11.34 6.49
C GLY A 86 15.21 -12.85 6.56
N GLN A 87 14.56 -13.59 7.47
CA GLN A 87 14.67 -15.05 7.53
C GLN A 87 14.18 -15.76 6.26
N TYR A 88 13.38 -15.10 5.41
CA TYR A 88 12.88 -15.68 4.17
C TYR A 88 13.77 -15.35 2.95
N THR A 89 14.85 -14.60 3.12
CA THR A 89 15.73 -14.16 2.02
C THR A 89 16.29 -15.36 1.23
N MET A 90 16.68 -16.43 1.91
CA MET A 90 17.20 -17.64 1.23
C MET A 90 16.13 -18.40 0.43
N ALA A 91 14.85 -18.28 0.80
CA ALA A 91 13.73 -18.91 0.11
C ALA A 91 13.08 -18.01 -0.95
N ARG A 92 13.65 -16.82 -1.19
CA ARG A 92 13.08 -15.78 -2.06
C ARG A 92 12.65 -16.32 -3.41
N ASN A 93 13.54 -17.01 -4.15
CA ASN A 93 13.27 -17.49 -5.50
C ASN A 93 12.07 -18.46 -5.53
N TRP A 94 11.92 -19.28 -4.49
CA TRP A 94 10.81 -20.21 -4.37
C TRP A 94 9.50 -19.48 -4.02
N ILE A 95 9.54 -18.52 -3.09
CA ILE A 95 8.38 -17.70 -2.69
C ILE A 95 7.90 -16.84 -3.86
N ASP A 96 8.80 -16.10 -4.49
CA ASP A 96 8.47 -15.25 -5.65
C ASP A 96 7.99 -16.08 -6.84
N GLY A 97 8.53 -17.31 -7.02
CA GLY A 97 8.05 -18.27 -8.00
C GLY A 97 6.59 -18.68 -7.76
N GLY A 98 6.24 -18.94 -6.50
CA GLY A 98 4.86 -19.23 -6.09
C GLY A 98 3.93 -18.03 -6.32
N MET A 99 4.38 -16.81 -6.00
CA MET A 99 3.63 -15.58 -6.25
C MET A 99 3.39 -15.35 -7.74
N ARG A 100 4.41 -15.56 -8.60
CA ARG A 100 4.25 -15.47 -10.06
C ARG A 100 3.20 -16.42 -10.61
N GLY A 101 3.02 -17.59 -10.01
CA GLY A 101 1.96 -18.53 -10.39
C GLY A 101 0.55 -18.08 -10.00
N GLY A 102 0.42 -17.26 -8.97
CA GLY A 102 -0.87 -16.80 -8.43
C GLY A 102 -1.28 -15.38 -8.84
N VAL A 103 -0.31 -14.52 -9.19
CA VAL A 103 -0.55 -13.13 -9.59
C VAL A 103 -0.69 -13.04 -11.11
N PRO A 104 -1.70 -12.36 -11.65
CA PRO A 104 -1.82 -12.11 -13.09
C PRO A 104 -0.57 -11.45 -13.66
N LYS A 105 -0.11 -11.91 -14.83
CA LYS A 105 1.16 -11.47 -15.43
C LYS A 105 1.27 -9.94 -15.60
N PHE A 106 0.17 -9.24 -15.89
CA PHE A 106 0.15 -7.80 -16.07
C PHE A 106 0.37 -7.02 -14.75
N LEU A 107 0.26 -7.70 -13.59
CA LEU A 107 0.56 -7.13 -12.27
C LEU A 107 1.98 -7.46 -11.77
N HIS A 108 2.77 -8.24 -12.53
CA HIS A 108 4.11 -8.64 -12.07
C HIS A 108 5.06 -7.44 -11.89
N ASP A 109 4.98 -6.41 -12.73
CA ASP A 109 5.78 -5.18 -12.58
C ASP A 109 5.36 -4.36 -11.35
N TYR A 110 4.12 -4.54 -10.89
CA TYR A 110 3.50 -3.78 -9.80
C TYR A 110 3.40 -4.57 -8.49
N THR A 111 3.84 -5.81 -8.46
CA THR A 111 3.99 -6.61 -7.24
C THR A 111 5.45 -6.67 -6.88
N VAL A 112 5.83 -5.91 -5.84
CA VAL A 112 7.23 -5.71 -5.44
C VAL A 112 7.48 -6.37 -4.10
N THR A 113 8.31 -7.41 -4.07
CA THR A 113 8.63 -8.15 -2.85
C THR A 113 9.80 -7.52 -2.10
N TYR A 114 9.60 -7.31 -0.80
CA TYR A 114 10.64 -6.88 0.13
C TYR A 114 11.05 -8.03 1.05
N TYR A 115 12.36 -8.23 1.22
CA TYR A 115 12.94 -9.22 2.14
C TYR A 115 13.96 -8.53 3.04
N GLY A 116 13.62 -8.35 4.32
CA GLY A 116 14.53 -7.66 5.24
C GLY A 116 13.95 -7.39 6.62
N PRO A 117 14.62 -6.54 7.42
CA PRO A 117 14.15 -6.15 8.75
C PRO A 117 12.82 -5.40 8.67
N LEU A 118 11.79 -5.85 9.41
CA LEU A 118 10.44 -5.27 9.35
C LEU A 118 10.16 -4.26 10.47
N ARG A 119 10.97 -4.25 11.55
CA ARG A 119 10.65 -3.50 12.76
C ARG A 119 10.53 -1.99 12.56
N SER A 120 11.43 -1.41 11.76
CA SER A 120 11.39 0.03 11.42
C SER A 120 10.11 0.40 10.69
N TYR A 121 9.68 -0.45 9.75
CA TYR A 121 8.44 -0.23 8.98
C TYR A 121 7.18 -0.37 9.84
N PHE A 122 7.16 -1.29 10.81
CA PHE A 122 6.04 -1.38 11.75
C PHE A 122 5.87 -0.08 12.53
N ASN A 123 6.96 0.54 12.94
CA ASN A 123 6.93 1.80 13.67
C ASN A 123 6.56 2.99 12.76
N SER A 124 7.23 3.14 11.61
CA SER A 124 7.03 4.29 10.72
C SER A 124 5.67 4.28 10.02
N LEU A 125 5.13 3.09 9.72
CA LEU A 125 3.84 2.90 9.07
C LEU A 125 2.70 2.59 10.06
N ASP A 126 2.99 2.59 11.37
CA ASP A 126 2.02 2.30 12.44
C ASP A 126 1.27 0.96 12.20
N ILE A 127 2.04 -0.10 11.93
CA ILE A 127 1.52 -1.44 11.69
C ILE A 127 1.29 -2.15 13.02
N SER A 128 0.02 -2.40 13.35
CA SER A 128 -0.37 -3.06 14.60
C SER A 128 -0.60 -4.57 14.43
N ALA A 129 -1.05 -5.02 13.27
CA ALA A 129 -1.42 -6.41 13.02
C ALA A 129 -0.86 -6.96 11.70
N LYS A 130 0.10 -7.90 11.77
CA LYS A 130 0.70 -8.55 10.59
C LYS A 130 -0.29 -9.38 9.76
N GLY A 131 -1.47 -9.66 10.29
CA GLY A 131 -2.49 -10.46 9.62
C GLY A 131 -3.39 -9.68 8.70
N ASP A 132 -3.39 -8.35 8.83
CA ASP A 132 -4.19 -7.44 8.05
C ASP A 132 -3.47 -7.01 6.76
N CYS A 133 -4.20 -6.39 5.86
CA CYS A 133 -3.66 -5.60 4.76
C CYS A 133 -3.79 -4.12 5.08
N TYR A 134 -2.91 -3.32 4.49
CA TYR A 134 -2.85 -1.87 4.68
C TYR A 134 -2.81 -1.21 3.31
N MET A 135 -3.79 -0.36 3.05
CA MET A 135 -3.91 0.41 1.81
C MET A 135 -3.47 1.84 2.12
N TYR A 136 -2.28 2.24 1.68
CA TYR A 136 -1.78 3.61 1.79
C TYR A 136 -2.11 4.38 0.52
N ILE A 137 -2.61 5.60 0.69
CA ILE A 137 -2.88 6.52 -0.41
C ILE A 137 -1.83 7.62 -0.36
N LEU A 138 -1.04 7.71 -1.42
CA LEU A 138 0.01 8.72 -1.59
C LEU A 138 -0.43 9.75 -2.62
N ASP A 139 0.00 10.99 -2.42
CA ASP A 139 -0.09 12.00 -3.49
C ASP A 139 1.05 11.86 -4.51
N SER A 140 1.08 12.77 -5.48
CA SER A 140 2.10 12.79 -6.54
C SER A 140 3.52 13.09 -6.06
N GLU A 141 3.70 13.51 -4.81
CA GLU A 141 5.00 13.74 -4.16
C GLU A 141 5.43 12.56 -3.28
N GLY A 142 4.64 11.48 -3.23
CA GLY A 142 4.91 10.31 -2.39
C GLY A 142 4.60 10.52 -0.90
N ILE A 143 3.82 11.56 -0.57
CA ILE A 143 3.39 11.86 0.79
C ILE A 143 2.13 11.04 1.12
N VAL A 144 2.09 10.41 2.28
CA VAL A 144 0.94 9.63 2.72
C VAL A 144 -0.22 10.56 3.09
N ARG A 145 -1.33 10.47 2.36
CA ARG A 145 -2.54 11.26 2.57
C ARG A 145 -3.66 10.48 3.25
N GLY A 146 -3.59 9.16 3.22
CA GLY A 146 -4.56 8.31 3.91
C GLY A 146 -4.08 6.89 4.08
N ARG A 147 -4.72 6.17 5.01
CA ARG A 147 -4.55 4.74 5.19
C ARG A 147 -5.87 4.09 5.56
N PHE A 148 -6.09 2.93 4.96
CA PHE A 148 -7.15 2.01 5.33
C PHE A 148 -6.52 0.66 5.70
N ASN A 149 -7.14 -0.10 6.57
CA ASN A 149 -6.66 -1.42 6.97
C ASN A 149 -7.82 -2.39 7.22
N GLY A 150 -7.52 -3.68 7.14
CA GLY A 150 -8.53 -4.73 7.21
C GLY A 150 -9.36 -4.82 5.94
N TYR A 151 -10.41 -5.64 5.96
CA TYR A 151 -11.31 -5.82 4.81
C TYR A 151 -12.05 -4.53 4.46
N SER A 152 -12.26 -4.32 3.16
CA SER A 152 -13.02 -3.16 2.68
C SER A 152 -14.49 -3.24 3.11
N THR A 153 -15.07 -2.06 3.28
CA THR A 153 -16.52 -1.86 3.38
C THR A 153 -16.91 -0.83 2.33
N GLU A 154 -18.17 -0.81 1.91
CA GLU A 154 -18.66 0.19 0.97
C GLU A 154 -18.33 1.63 1.42
N GLN A 155 -18.52 1.92 2.72
CA GLN A 155 -18.17 3.24 3.26
C GLN A 155 -16.69 3.57 3.13
N ASN A 156 -15.80 2.60 3.40
CA ASN A 156 -14.35 2.82 3.32
C ASN A 156 -13.86 2.89 1.87
N LEU A 157 -14.45 2.11 0.96
CA LEU A 157 -14.19 2.22 -0.48
C LEU A 157 -14.55 3.62 -0.99
N ASN A 158 -15.74 4.13 -0.65
CA ASN A 158 -16.16 5.47 -1.04
C ASN A 158 -15.21 6.56 -0.48
N LYS A 159 -14.75 6.42 0.78
CA LYS A 159 -13.75 7.34 1.35
C LYS A 159 -12.43 7.28 0.59
N MET A 160 -11.95 6.08 0.23
CA MET A 160 -10.72 5.90 -0.54
C MET A 160 -10.84 6.55 -1.92
N TYR A 161 -11.95 6.33 -2.62
CA TYR A 161 -12.19 6.92 -3.95
C TYR A 161 -12.26 8.44 -3.89
N ASN A 162 -13.00 9.01 -2.93
CA ASN A 162 -13.06 10.46 -2.74
C ASN A 162 -11.69 11.07 -2.47
N LEU A 163 -10.85 10.39 -1.67
CA LEU A 163 -9.48 10.84 -1.42
C LEU A 163 -8.64 10.79 -2.70
N ILE A 164 -8.69 9.70 -3.46
CA ILE A 164 -7.96 9.56 -4.73
C ILE A 164 -8.42 10.65 -5.72
N ASP A 165 -9.72 10.86 -5.85
CA ASP A 165 -10.27 11.88 -6.76
C ASP A 165 -9.76 13.28 -6.39
N SER A 166 -9.71 13.62 -5.10
CA SER A 166 -9.18 14.91 -4.60
C SER A 166 -7.67 15.09 -4.81
N LEU A 167 -6.92 14.03 -5.05
CA LEU A 167 -5.48 14.07 -5.32
C LEU A 167 -5.16 14.11 -6.84
N ASN A 168 -6.17 13.88 -7.69
CA ASN A 168 -6.05 13.92 -9.13
C ASN A 168 -6.44 15.30 -9.73
N GLU A 169 -6.99 16.21 -8.92
CA GLU A 169 -7.34 17.58 -9.32
C GLU A 169 -6.10 18.50 -9.34
#